data_5cd1409d6acee43b07b665fd5b79706a
#
_entry.id   5cd1409d6acee43b07b665fd5b79706a
#
_cell.length_a   1.000
_cell.length_b   1.000
_cell.length_c   1.000
_cell.angle_alpha   90.00
_cell.angle_beta   90.00
_cell.angle_gamma   90.00
#
_symmetry.space_group_name_H-M   'P 1'
#
loop_
_entity.id
_entity.type
_entity.pdbx_description
1 polymer ?
#
loop_
_entity_poly.entity_id
_entity_poly.type
_entity_poly.pdbx_seq_one_letter_code
_entity_poly.pdbx_strand_id
1 'polypeptide(L)'
;MGTTIRGIHHVTAITSSAPKIWDFFTNQLGLHLIKKTVNQDDVHTYHLYFSDDQGEAGSILTFFDFAGLQKATFGTNEISRTTFRVPTLASFDYWRERFTQFGIRYDDQTVTLFGATYLNFYDFDGQRYALIADETNPRQNAVTKAHQPWQQATVAPEHAIVGLGPAFVTVNDDQAMTIVLTKSMTAQKIATSGNNTLYEFDNGGYGAQVITQLSRIIPSGTQGYGSVHHLAFTVDDDAALKYWIDRLQQLGTHDSGLVDRFYFKSEYFRPMPGILFELATNGPGFLIDETYETAGIHLELPPFLESQRADIEAHLVNFNSPKS
;
A
#
# COMPACT_ATOMS: atom_id res chain seq x y z
N MET A 1 -15.80 -7.97 21.96
CA MET A 1 -15.82 -7.13 20.78
C MET A 1 -15.28 -7.96 19.64
N GLY A 2 -15.92 -7.98 18.48
CA GLY A 2 -15.47 -8.79 17.35
C GLY A 2 -14.17 -8.23 16.81
N THR A 3 -13.21 -9.10 16.63
CA THR A 3 -11.95 -8.80 15.98
C THR A 3 -12.19 -8.74 14.48
N THR A 4 -12.28 -7.54 13.91
CA THR A 4 -12.62 -7.33 12.48
C THR A 4 -11.42 -6.74 11.76
N ILE A 5 -11.11 -7.24 10.55
CA ILE A 5 -10.20 -6.57 9.63
C ILE A 5 -10.94 -5.35 9.07
N ARG A 6 -10.39 -4.14 9.28
CA ARG A 6 -11.07 -2.88 8.99
C ARG A 6 -10.96 -2.42 7.53
N GLY A 7 -9.92 -2.85 6.85
CA GLY A 7 -9.58 -2.44 5.50
C GLY A 7 -8.08 -2.51 5.26
N ILE A 8 -7.62 -1.86 4.20
CA ILE A 8 -6.20 -1.80 3.83
C ILE A 8 -5.49 -0.85 4.79
N HIS A 9 -4.40 -1.32 5.44
CA HIS A 9 -3.52 -0.51 6.26
C HIS A 9 -2.51 0.25 5.39
N HIS A 10 -1.75 -0.51 4.61
CA HIS A 10 -0.75 0.00 3.70
C HIS A 10 -0.48 -0.98 2.54
N VAL A 11 0.23 -0.48 1.54
CA VAL A 11 0.81 -1.30 0.48
C VAL A 11 2.31 -1.06 0.49
N THR A 12 3.11 -2.12 0.48
CA THR A 12 4.57 -2.04 0.35
C THR A 12 4.99 -2.50 -1.04
N ALA A 13 5.77 -1.69 -1.71
CA ALA A 13 6.26 -1.94 -3.05
C ALA A 13 7.79 -1.92 -3.11
N ILE A 14 8.34 -2.28 -4.25
CA ILE A 14 9.78 -2.31 -4.50
C ILE A 14 10.10 -1.34 -5.63
N THR A 15 11.07 -0.45 -5.40
CA THR A 15 11.54 0.52 -6.39
C THR A 15 13.00 0.27 -6.76
N SER A 16 13.38 0.73 -7.94
CA SER A 16 14.79 0.75 -8.36
C SER A 16 15.60 1.93 -7.78
N SER A 17 14.91 2.91 -7.14
CA SER A 17 15.59 4.12 -6.66
C SER A 17 14.78 4.87 -5.60
N ALA A 18 15.29 4.89 -4.37
CA ALA A 18 14.71 5.67 -3.26
C ALA A 18 14.59 7.18 -3.58
N PRO A 19 15.61 7.87 -4.14
CA PRO A 19 15.47 9.28 -4.49
C PRO A 19 14.39 9.57 -5.54
N LYS A 20 14.29 8.72 -6.58
CA LYS A 20 13.28 8.92 -7.63
C LYS A 20 11.87 8.65 -7.14
N ILE A 21 11.68 7.62 -6.29
CA ILE A 21 10.36 7.32 -5.76
C ILE A 21 9.90 8.39 -4.77
N TRP A 22 10.83 8.98 -4.00
CA TRP A 22 10.55 10.13 -3.18
C TRP A 22 10.05 11.32 -4.03
N ASP A 23 10.77 11.68 -5.09
CA ASP A 23 10.35 12.76 -5.99
C ASP A 23 8.96 12.48 -6.60
N PHE A 24 8.74 11.24 -7.05
CA PHE A 24 7.47 10.83 -7.64
C PHE A 24 6.30 10.98 -6.65
N PHE A 25 6.42 10.43 -5.45
CA PHE A 25 5.30 10.46 -4.49
C PHE A 25 5.16 11.78 -3.76
N THR A 26 6.24 12.47 -3.45
CA THR A 26 6.18 13.74 -2.72
C THR A 26 5.93 14.92 -3.66
N ASN A 27 6.78 15.13 -4.65
CA ASN A 27 6.70 16.33 -5.50
C ASN A 27 5.65 16.20 -6.60
N GLN A 28 5.51 15.01 -7.20
CA GLN A 28 4.61 14.81 -8.34
C GLN A 28 3.21 14.38 -7.89
N LEU A 29 3.06 13.54 -6.88
CA LEU A 29 1.74 13.07 -6.40
C LEU A 29 1.24 13.77 -5.13
N GLY A 30 2.10 14.49 -4.40
CA GLY A 30 1.70 15.30 -3.24
C GLY A 30 1.48 14.53 -1.95
N LEU A 31 2.12 13.36 -1.77
CA LEU A 31 2.08 12.60 -0.53
C LEU A 31 3.22 13.01 0.42
N HIS A 32 2.94 13.00 1.72
CA HIS A 32 3.94 13.24 2.74
C HIS A 32 4.90 12.06 2.87
N LEU A 33 6.20 12.26 2.74
CA LEU A 33 7.18 11.28 3.21
C LEU A 33 7.18 11.34 4.75
N ILE A 34 6.29 10.58 5.39
CA ILE A 34 6.10 10.61 6.85
C ILE A 34 7.24 9.91 7.61
N LYS A 35 7.93 8.96 6.95
CA LYS A 35 9.06 8.25 7.56
C LYS A 35 10.10 7.86 6.52
N LYS A 36 11.36 8.17 6.83
CA LYS A 36 12.55 7.72 6.09
C LYS A 36 13.38 6.87 7.03
N THR A 37 13.36 5.56 6.83
CA THR A 37 14.05 4.58 7.67
C THR A 37 14.59 3.43 6.82
N VAL A 38 14.98 2.33 7.44
CA VAL A 38 15.48 1.13 6.75
C VAL A 38 14.57 -0.08 6.97
N ASN A 39 14.66 -1.04 6.09
CA ASN A 39 14.06 -2.34 6.30
C ASN A 39 14.77 -3.06 7.47
N GLN A 40 14.02 -3.47 8.48
CA GLN A 40 14.57 -4.09 9.69
C GLN A 40 15.11 -5.50 9.45
N ASP A 41 14.73 -6.15 8.35
CA ASP A 41 15.22 -7.48 7.95
C ASP A 41 16.43 -7.39 7.00
N ASP A 42 16.65 -6.21 6.36
CA ASP A 42 17.79 -5.89 5.51
C ASP A 42 18.14 -4.40 5.68
N VAL A 43 18.97 -4.10 6.66
CA VAL A 43 19.25 -2.74 7.12
C VAL A 43 20.00 -1.85 6.10
N HIS A 44 20.47 -2.42 5.00
CA HIS A 44 21.09 -1.68 3.89
C HIS A 44 20.09 -1.31 2.79
N THR A 45 18.80 -1.49 3.04
CA THR A 45 17.68 -1.14 2.16
C THR A 45 16.82 -0.07 2.81
N TYR A 46 16.54 1.03 2.12
CA TYR A 46 15.57 2.02 2.59
C TYR A 46 14.19 1.41 2.80
N HIS A 47 13.48 1.92 3.80
CA HIS A 47 12.03 1.77 3.94
C HIS A 47 11.42 3.17 4.02
N LEU A 48 10.85 3.62 2.90
CA LEU A 48 10.24 4.94 2.77
C LEU A 48 8.72 4.80 2.91
N TYR A 49 8.11 5.65 3.73
CA TYR A 49 6.65 5.64 3.96
C TYR A 49 6.04 6.94 3.49
N PHE A 50 5.17 6.86 2.49
CA PHE A 50 4.38 7.99 1.96
C PHE A 50 2.94 7.85 2.41
N SER A 51 2.32 8.96 2.82
CA SER A 51 0.97 8.92 3.40
C SER A 51 0.21 10.23 3.19
N ASP A 52 -0.93 10.31 3.85
CA ASP A 52 -1.63 11.55 4.18
C ASP A 52 -0.78 12.46 5.07
N ASP A 53 -1.37 13.49 5.66
CA ASP A 53 -0.68 14.47 6.50
C ASP A 53 -0.01 13.83 7.74
N GLN A 54 -0.64 12.84 8.37
CA GLN A 54 -0.27 12.31 9.68
C GLN A 54 0.23 10.85 9.69
N GLY A 55 0.20 10.14 8.56
CA GLY A 55 0.58 8.72 8.51
C GLY A 55 -0.53 7.78 9.01
N GLU A 56 -1.79 8.12 8.74
CA GLU A 56 -2.91 7.28 9.17
C GLU A 56 -3.02 6.01 8.34
N ALA A 57 -3.36 4.88 8.99
CA ALA A 57 -3.66 3.62 8.31
C ALA A 57 -4.78 3.81 7.26
N GLY A 58 -4.62 3.23 6.07
CA GLY A 58 -5.51 3.44 4.94
C GLY A 58 -5.06 4.54 3.96
N SER A 59 -3.95 5.23 4.28
CA SER A 59 -3.35 6.23 3.40
C SER A 59 -1.93 5.87 2.95
N ILE A 60 -1.32 4.84 3.53
CA ILE A 60 0.12 4.62 3.51
C ILE A 60 0.54 3.74 2.32
N LEU A 61 1.51 4.22 1.53
CA LEU A 61 2.25 3.43 0.55
C LEU A 61 3.73 3.46 0.92
N THR A 62 4.39 2.28 0.93
CA THR A 62 5.80 2.19 1.33
C THR A 62 6.67 1.58 0.24
N PHE A 63 7.98 1.84 0.30
CA PHE A 63 8.93 1.33 -0.68
C PHE A 63 10.19 0.79 -0.06
N PHE A 64 10.66 -0.34 -0.62
CA PHE A 64 12.02 -0.87 -0.48
C PHE A 64 12.81 -0.62 -1.76
N ASP A 65 14.12 -0.34 -1.64
CA ASP A 65 15.04 -0.18 -2.76
C ASP A 65 16.17 -1.22 -2.73
N PHE A 66 15.82 -2.49 -2.63
CA PHE A 66 16.78 -3.60 -2.53
C PHE A 66 17.87 -3.52 -3.60
N ALA A 67 19.13 -3.50 -3.18
CA ALA A 67 20.27 -3.41 -4.08
C ALA A 67 20.38 -4.63 -5.00
N GLY A 68 20.64 -4.39 -6.29
CA GLY A 68 20.87 -5.45 -7.28
C GLY A 68 19.65 -6.25 -7.71
N LEU A 69 18.46 -5.91 -7.23
CA LEU A 69 17.23 -6.60 -7.62
C LEU A 69 16.91 -6.32 -9.10
N GLN A 70 16.42 -7.32 -9.80
CA GLN A 70 16.02 -7.19 -11.21
C GLN A 70 14.61 -6.60 -11.32
N LYS A 71 14.25 -6.10 -12.50
CA LYS A 71 12.91 -5.64 -12.80
C LYS A 71 11.90 -6.78 -12.66
N ALA A 72 10.76 -6.51 -12.04
CA ALA A 72 9.65 -7.43 -11.93
C ALA A 72 9.11 -7.85 -13.30
N THR A 73 8.62 -9.07 -13.39
CA THR A 73 7.77 -9.50 -14.51
C THR A 73 6.34 -9.63 -14.02
N PHE A 74 5.42 -8.95 -14.70
CA PHE A 74 4.00 -9.01 -14.36
C PHE A 74 3.38 -10.33 -14.81
N GLY A 75 2.47 -10.87 -13.97
CA GLY A 75 1.84 -12.15 -14.25
C GLY A 75 0.65 -12.44 -13.35
N THR A 76 0.46 -13.72 -13.04
CA THR A 76 -0.49 -14.14 -12.00
C THR A 76 0.21 -14.24 -10.65
N ASN A 77 -0.59 -14.40 -9.60
CA ASN A 77 -0.14 -14.52 -8.20
C ASN A 77 0.70 -13.32 -7.75
N GLU A 78 0.18 -12.13 -8.04
CA GLU A 78 0.75 -10.84 -7.64
C GLU A 78 -0.33 -9.87 -7.14
N ILE A 79 0.05 -8.93 -6.30
CA ILE A 79 -0.74 -7.74 -6.02
C ILE A 79 -0.46 -6.79 -7.18
N SER A 80 -1.41 -6.71 -8.11
CA SER A 80 -1.14 -6.22 -9.46
C SER A 80 -1.37 -4.74 -9.68
N ARG A 81 -2.07 -4.05 -8.76
CA ARG A 81 -2.30 -2.60 -8.83
C ARG A 81 -2.69 -2.04 -7.48
N THR A 82 -2.12 -0.89 -7.13
CA THR A 82 -2.53 -0.06 -6.00
C THR A 82 -3.44 1.06 -6.50
N THR A 83 -4.54 1.32 -5.81
CA THR A 83 -5.47 2.40 -6.16
C THR A 83 -5.43 3.49 -5.11
N PHE A 84 -5.48 4.75 -5.56
CA PHE A 84 -5.61 5.93 -4.71
C PHE A 84 -6.96 6.59 -4.92
N ARG A 85 -7.56 7.09 -3.85
CA ARG A 85 -8.80 7.85 -3.88
C ARG A 85 -8.50 9.33 -4.07
N VAL A 86 -9.25 9.95 -4.95
CA VAL A 86 -9.28 11.41 -5.14
C VAL A 86 -10.70 11.91 -4.92
N PRO A 87 -10.94 13.18 -4.55
CA PRO A 87 -12.28 13.61 -4.11
C PRO A 87 -13.39 13.37 -5.12
N THR A 88 -13.17 13.69 -6.40
CA THR A 88 -14.24 13.66 -7.42
C THR A 88 -13.75 13.12 -8.76
N LEU A 89 -14.67 12.73 -9.65
CA LEU A 89 -14.36 12.39 -11.04
C LEU A 89 -13.74 13.57 -11.80
N ALA A 90 -14.12 14.80 -11.49
CA ALA A 90 -13.52 16.00 -12.07
C ALA A 90 -12.01 16.11 -11.75
N SER A 91 -11.55 15.51 -10.65
CA SER A 91 -10.11 15.44 -10.34
C SER A 91 -9.30 14.68 -11.40
N PHE A 92 -9.92 13.78 -12.19
CA PHE A 92 -9.19 13.03 -13.24
C PHE A 92 -8.64 13.95 -14.33
N ASP A 93 -9.31 15.04 -14.68
CA ASP A 93 -8.82 15.98 -15.67
C ASP A 93 -7.59 16.75 -15.13
N TYR A 94 -7.65 17.21 -13.88
CA TYR A 94 -6.49 17.78 -13.19
C TYR A 94 -5.30 16.79 -13.17
N TRP A 95 -5.53 15.51 -12.86
CA TRP A 95 -4.47 14.51 -12.81
C TRP A 95 -3.90 14.18 -14.18
N ARG A 96 -4.71 14.15 -15.26
CA ARG A 96 -4.19 14.00 -16.64
C ARG A 96 -3.26 15.14 -17.04
N GLU A 97 -3.63 16.39 -16.72
CA GLU A 97 -2.79 17.56 -16.95
C GLU A 97 -1.48 17.45 -16.15
N ARG A 98 -1.58 17.09 -14.88
CA ARG A 98 -0.41 16.91 -14.00
C ARG A 98 0.48 15.77 -14.47
N PHE A 99 -0.06 14.63 -14.85
CA PHE A 99 0.71 13.52 -15.41
C PHE A 99 1.43 13.92 -16.69
N THR A 100 0.77 14.65 -17.57
CA THR A 100 1.39 15.21 -18.78
C THR A 100 2.52 16.18 -18.45
N GLN A 101 2.34 17.07 -17.48
CA GLN A 101 3.35 18.03 -17.02
C GLN A 101 4.62 17.35 -16.53
N PHE A 102 4.49 16.25 -15.77
CA PHE A 102 5.63 15.52 -15.21
C PHE A 102 6.11 14.34 -16.09
N GLY A 103 5.50 14.12 -17.25
CA GLY A 103 5.84 12.99 -18.13
C GLY A 103 5.49 11.62 -17.54
N ILE A 104 4.52 11.57 -16.64
CA ILE A 104 4.01 10.32 -16.04
C ILE A 104 3.14 9.61 -17.07
N ARG A 105 3.42 8.34 -17.31
CA ARG A 105 2.61 7.51 -18.20
C ARG A 105 1.23 7.22 -17.57
N TYR A 106 0.16 7.42 -18.32
CA TYR A 106 -1.19 7.05 -17.93
C TYR A 106 -1.98 6.52 -19.14
N ASP A 107 -3.11 5.84 -18.87
CA ASP A 107 -3.98 5.36 -19.93
C ASP A 107 -4.97 6.47 -20.33
N ASP A 108 -5.14 6.71 -21.64
CA ASP A 108 -6.08 7.74 -22.15
C ASP A 108 -7.53 7.43 -21.74
N GLN A 109 -7.88 6.14 -21.73
CA GLN A 109 -9.22 5.68 -21.42
C GLN A 109 -9.33 5.25 -19.96
N THR A 110 -10.43 5.65 -19.32
CA THR A 110 -10.80 5.12 -18.01
C THR A 110 -11.41 3.72 -18.14
N VAL A 111 -11.30 2.95 -17.05
CA VAL A 111 -11.93 1.62 -16.94
C VAL A 111 -13.05 1.69 -15.91
N THR A 112 -14.23 1.17 -16.24
CA THR A 112 -15.34 1.04 -15.28
C THR A 112 -15.44 -0.41 -14.81
N LEU A 113 -15.41 -0.63 -13.49
CA LEU A 113 -15.54 -1.95 -12.88
C LEU A 113 -16.33 -1.83 -11.56
N PHE A 114 -17.35 -2.68 -11.39
CA PHE A 114 -18.26 -2.67 -10.22
C PHE A 114 -18.89 -1.30 -9.94
N GLY A 115 -19.19 -0.52 -10.99
CA GLY A 115 -19.79 0.80 -10.88
C GLY A 115 -18.83 1.94 -10.56
N ALA A 116 -17.56 1.65 -10.32
CA ALA A 116 -16.51 2.64 -10.10
C ALA A 116 -15.66 2.86 -11.35
N THR A 117 -15.19 4.10 -11.54
CA THR A 117 -14.35 4.49 -12.66
C THR A 117 -12.91 4.67 -12.21
N TYR A 118 -11.97 4.11 -12.97
CA TYR A 118 -10.54 4.09 -12.68
C TYR A 118 -9.75 4.79 -13.79
N LEU A 119 -8.83 5.67 -13.42
CA LEU A 119 -7.80 6.24 -14.30
C LEU A 119 -6.45 5.59 -13.98
N ASN A 120 -5.93 4.76 -14.88
CA ASN A 120 -4.67 4.06 -14.66
C ASN A 120 -3.47 4.96 -14.94
N PHE A 121 -2.41 4.81 -14.13
CA PHE A 121 -1.12 5.45 -14.36
C PHE A 121 0.02 4.57 -13.83
N TYR A 122 1.28 4.98 -14.09
CA TYR A 122 2.46 4.16 -13.85
C TYR A 122 3.62 5.02 -13.39
N ASP A 123 4.45 4.50 -12.48
CA ASP A 123 5.70 5.15 -12.15
C ASP A 123 6.82 4.85 -13.17
N PHE A 124 8.02 5.35 -12.89
CA PHE A 124 9.21 5.16 -13.75
C PHE A 124 9.71 3.70 -13.79
N ASP A 125 9.39 2.88 -12.79
CA ASP A 125 9.68 1.45 -12.77
C ASP A 125 8.62 0.64 -13.54
N GLY A 126 7.49 1.27 -13.85
CA GLY A 126 6.36 0.67 -14.53
C GLY A 126 5.38 -0.02 -13.59
N GLN A 127 5.46 0.23 -12.27
CA GLN A 127 4.45 -0.23 -11.33
C GLN A 127 3.11 0.40 -11.67
N ARG A 128 2.05 -0.37 -11.43
CA ARG A 128 0.68 -0.05 -11.86
C ARG A 128 -0.10 0.58 -10.72
N TYR A 129 -0.67 1.73 -11.01
CA TYR A 129 -1.56 2.47 -10.10
C TYR A 129 -2.87 2.81 -10.79
N ALA A 130 -3.87 3.22 -10.00
CA ALA A 130 -5.08 3.84 -10.52
C ALA A 130 -5.59 4.92 -9.56
N LEU A 131 -6.28 5.91 -10.10
CA LEU A 131 -7.12 6.83 -9.33
C LEU A 131 -8.56 6.35 -9.38
N ILE A 132 -9.30 6.56 -8.28
CA ILE A 132 -10.75 6.33 -8.15
C ILE A 132 -11.37 7.52 -7.43
N ALA A 133 -12.58 7.96 -7.84
CA ALA A 133 -13.26 9.10 -7.24
C ALA A 133 -13.97 8.71 -5.94
N ASP A 134 -13.65 9.37 -4.83
CA ASP A 134 -14.20 9.07 -3.51
C ASP A 134 -15.68 9.52 -3.36
N GLU A 135 -16.16 10.46 -4.19
CA GLU A 135 -17.57 10.87 -4.23
C GLU A 135 -18.52 9.70 -4.53
N THR A 136 -18.04 8.64 -5.17
CA THR A 136 -18.79 7.42 -5.47
C THR A 136 -18.55 6.32 -4.43
N ASN A 137 -17.79 6.60 -3.36
CA ASN A 137 -17.50 5.64 -2.30
C ASN A 137 -18.76 5.34 -1.49
N PRO A 138 -19.25 4.08 -1.48
CA PRO A 138 -20.56 3.79 -0.90
C PRO A 138 -20.60 3.87 0.62
N ARG A 139 -19.45 3.70 1.28
CA ARG A 139 -19.33 3.60 2.74
C ARG A 139 -17.95 4.02 3.22
N GLN A 140 -17.87 4.45 4.48
CA GLN A 140 -16.61 4.81 5.13
C GLN A 140 -16.58 4.31 6.57
N ASN A 141 -15.41 3.92 7.05
CA ASN A 141 -15.11 3.62 8.45
C ASN A 141 -13.85 4.39 8.88
N ALA A 142 -13.28 4.09 10.03
CA ALA A 142 -12.10 4.81 10.54
C ALA A 142 -10.87 4.73 9.61
N VAL A 143 -10.74 3.64 8.84
CA VAL A 143 -9.62 3.41 7.90
C VAL A 143 -9.98 3.84 6.47
N THR A 144 -11.26 3.77 6.10
CA THR A 144 -11.73 4.06 4.74
C THR A 144 -12.35 5.46 4.59
N LYS A 145 -12.32 6.29 5.63
CA LYS A 145 -12.66 7.72 5.55
C LYS A 145 -11.76 8.46 4.56
N ALA A 146 -12.18 9.63 4.10
CA ALA A 146 -11.27 10.54 3.42
C ALA A 146 -10.23 11.05 4.42
N HIS A 147 -8.95 10.84 4.12
CA HIS A 147 -7.83 11.30 4.93
C HIS A 147 -7.48 12.75 4.61
N GLN A 148 -6.82 13.43 5.55
CA GLN A 148 -6.35 14.79 5.35
C GLN A 148 -5.14 14.79 4.42
N PRO A 149 -5.19 15.45 3.24
CA PRO A 149 -4.01 15.56 2.38
C PRO A 149 -2.87 16.30 3.08
N TRP A 150 -1.65 16.01 2.69
CA TRP A 150 -0.47 16.70 3.22
C TRP A 150 -0.56 18.21 2.97
N GLN A 151 -0.44 19.00 4.04
CA GLN A 151 -0.66 20.46 4.00
C GLN A 151 0.40 21.21 3.17
N GLN A 152 1.58 20.63 2.97
CA GLN A 152 2.66 21.23 2.18
C GLN A 152 2.72 20.66 0.74
N ALA A 153 1.72 19.87 0.34
CA ALA A 153 1.68 19.31 -1.00
C ALA A 153 1.53 20.39 -2.07
N THR A 154 2.15 20.15 -3.23
CA THR A 154 1.99 21.00 -4.43
C THR A 154 0.70 20.69 -5.19
N VAL A 155 -0.06 19.69 -4.77
CA VAL A 155 -1.36 19.30 -5.34
C VAL A 155 -2.45 20.13 -4.66
N ALA A 156 -3.37 20.70 -5.47
CA ALA A 156 -4.50 21.44 -4.94
C ALA A 156 -5.38 20.52 -4.06
N PRO A 157 -5.75 20.94 -2.83
CA PRO A 157 -6.46 20.08 -1.87
C PRO A 157 -7.73 19.42 -2.41
N GLU A 158 -8.48 20.13 -3.28
CA GLU A 158 -9.70 19.64 -3.92
C GLU A 158 -9.46 18.50 -4.94
N HIS A 159 -8.21 18.22 -5.28
CA HIS A 159 -7.80 17.13 -6.18
C HIS A 159 -6.85 16.14 -5.52
N ALA A 160 -6.41 16.41 -4.30
CA ALA A 160 -5.38 15.63 -3.61
C ALA A 160 -5.81 14.17 -3.35
N ILE A 161 -4.83 13.30 -3.21
CA ILE A 161 -5.06 11.91 -2.80
C ILE A 161 -5.54 11.92 -1.34
N VAL A 162 -6.68 11.24 -1.09
CA VAL A 162 -7.33 11.17 0.21
C VAL A 162 -7.32 9.76 0.81
N GLY A 163 -6.45 8.90 0.34
CA GLY A 163 -6.23 7.56 0.89
C GLY A 163 -6.13 6.47 -0.18
N LEU A 164 -5.94 5.24 0.29
CA LEU A 164 -5.91 4.04 -0.56
C LEU A 164 -7.33 3.66 -0.99
N GLY A 165 -7.45 3.18 -2.22
CA GLY A 165 -8.66 2.57 -2.77
C GLY A 165 -8.53 1.05 -2.84
N PRO A 166 -9.37 0.37 -3.68
CA PRO A 166 -9.31 -1.07 -3.86
C PRO A 166 -7.93 -1.55 -4.29
N ALA A 167 -7.43 -2.63 -3.67
CA ALA A 167 -6.24 -3.31 -4.15
C ALA A 167 -6.62 -4.39 -5.17
N PHE A 168 -5.87 -4.47 -6.28
CA PHE A 168 -6.06 -5.53 -7.28
C PHE A 168 -5.06 -6.65 -7.06
N VAL A 169 -5.53 -7.89 -7.13
CA VAL A 169 -4.73 -9.10 -6.96
C VAL A 169 -5.00 -10.03 -8.14
N THR A 170 -4.00 -10.25 -8.98
CA THR A 170 -4.12 -11.18 -10.11
C THR A 170 -3.77 -12.59 -9.65
N VAL A 171 -4.66 -13.56 -9.90
CA VAL A 171 -4.54 -14.93 -9.42
C VAL A 171 -4.75 -15.93 -10.56
N ASN A 172 -4.15 -17.12 -10.44
CA ASN A 172 -4.41 -18.26 -11.33
C ASN A 172 -5.47 -19.22 -10.77
N ASP A 173 -5.82 -19.09 -9.49
CA ASP A 173 -6.87 -19.85 -8.80
C ASP A 173 -7.74 -18.91 -7.96
N ASP A 174 -8.90 -18.51 -8.50
CA ASP A 174 -9.85 -17.63 -7.84
C ASP A 174 -10.63 -18.34 -6.72
N GLN A 175 -10.77 -19.66 -6.79
CA GLN A 175 -11.45 -20.43 -5.75
C GLN A 175 -10.58 -20.48 -4.48
N ALA A 176 -9.29 -20.76 -4.62
CA ALA A 176 -8.35 -20.75 -3.50
C ALA A 176 -8.31 -19.37 -2.84
N MET A 177 -8.17 -18.29 -3.62
CA MET A 177 -8.17 -16.93 -3.08
C MET A 177 -9.52 -16.55 -2.46
N THR A 178 -10.64 -16.97 -3.03
CA THR A 178 -11.98 -16.79 -2.42
C THR A 178 -12.06 -17.42 -1.03
N ILE A 179 -11.52 -18.64 -0.85
CA ILE A 179 -11.50 -19.31 0.45
C ILE A 179 -10.66 -18.51 1.45
N VAL A 180 -9.48 -18.05 1.05
CA VAL A 180 -8.62 -17.21 1.91
C VAL A 180 -9.35 -15.94 2.34
N LEU A 181 -9.84 -15.15 1.39
CA LEU A 181 -10.49 -13.87 1.71
C LEU A 181 -11.76 -14.07 2.54
N THR A 182 -12.63 -15.06 2.21
CA THR A 182 -13.93 -15.18 2.88
C THR A 182 -13.91 -16.07 4.10
N LYS A 183 -13.13 -17.15 4.16
CA LYS A 183 -13.11 -18.08 5.28
C LYS A 183 -12.00 -17.81 6.27
N SER A 184 -10.80 -17.53 5.79
CA SER A 184 -9.68 -17.22 6.68
C SER A 184 -9.74 -15.78 7.19
N MET A 185 -9.96 -14.81 6.31
CA MET A 185 -9.93 -13.36 6.61
C MET A 185 -11.31 -12.72 6.83
N THR A 186 -12.40 -13.46 6.64
CA THR A 186 -13.80 -13.01 6.88
C THR A 186 -14.33 -11.89 5.98
N ALA A 187 -13.69 -11.61 4.82
CA ALA A 187 -14.24 -10.70 3.84
C ALA A 187 -15.57 -11.21 3.25
N GLN A 188 -16.41 -10.30 2.82
CA GLN A 188 -17.64 -10.61 2.09
C GLN A 188 -17.36 -10.57 0.57
N LYS A 189 -17.78 -11.63 -0.14
CA LYS A 189 -17.81 -11.61 -1.60
C LYS A 189 -19.03 -10.80 -2.05
N ILE A 190 -18.81 -9.68 -2.73
CA ILE A 190 -19.86 -8.71 -3.09
C ILE A 190 -20.39 -8.95 -4.50
N ALA A 191 -19.52 -9.08 -5.49
CA ALA A 191 -19.92 -9.19 -6.89
C ALA A 191 -18.84 -9.91 -7.72
N THR A 192 -19.25 -10.44 -8.88
CA THR A 192 -18.34 -10.95 -9.91
C THR A 192 -18.72 -10.35 -11.26
N SER A 193 -17.73 -9.89 -12.03
CA SER A 193 -17.88 -9.36 -13.37
C SER A 193 -16.75 -9.87 -14.26
N GLY A 194 -17.08 -10.74 -15.21
CA GLY A 194 -16.08 -11.44 -16.04
C GLY A 194 -15.09 -12.22 -15.15
N ASN A 195 -13.81 -11.93 -15.32
CA ASN A 195 -12.74 -12.55 -14.54
C ASN A 195 -12.44 -11.81 -13.22
N ASN A 196 -13.22 -10.80 -12.86
CA ASN A 196 -12.99 -10.00 -11.67
C ASN A 196 -14.00 -10.34 -10.57
N THR A 197 -13.54 -10.43 -9.33
CA THR A 197 -14.41 -10.60 -8.15
C THR A 197 -14.07 -9.56 -7.10
N LEU A 198 -15.09 -8.87 -6.61
CA LEU A 198 -15.00 -7.85 -5.55
C LEU A 198 -15.27 -8.47 -4.19
N TYR A 199 -14.38 -8.19 -3.25
CA TYR A 199 -14.51 -8.53 -1.82
C TYR A 199 -14.42 -7.26 -0.97
N GLU A 200 -15.15 -7.25 0.14
CA GLU A 200 -15.13 -6.16 1.12
C GLU A 200 -14.89 -6.67 2.53
N PHE A 201 -14.11 -5.92 3.30
CA PHE A 201 -13.93 -6.10 4.74
C PHE A 201 -14.83 -5.14 5.53
N ASP A 202 -15.15 -5.49 6.77
CA ASP A 202 -15.91 -4.68 7.72
C ASP A 202 -17.21 -4.10 7.08
N ASN A 203 -17.37 -2.79 7.19
CA ASN A 203 -18.49 -2.04 6.62
C ASN A 203 -18.32 -1.69 5.14
N GLY A 204 -17.24 -2.14 4.51
CA GLY A 204 -16.96 -1.87 3.10
C GLY A 204 -16.39 -0.48 2.85
N GLY A 205 -16.47 -0.05 1.60
CA GLY A 205 -15.87 1.19 1.09
C GLY A 205 -14.54 0.93 0.39
N TYR A 206 -14.11 1.89 -0.44
CA TYR A 206 -13.00 1.67 -1.36
C TYR A 206 -11.70 1.26 -0.67
N GLY A 207 -11.37 1.82 0.50
CA GLY A 207 -10.19 1.42 1.28
C GLY A 207 -10.31 0.05 1.98
N ALA A 208 -11.47 -0.64 1.89
CA ALA A 208 -11.69 -1.96 2.45
C ALA A 208 -11.92 -3.03 1.37
N GLN A 209 -11.65 -2.70 0.11
CA GLN A 209 -11.94 -3.58 -1.02
C GLN A 209 -10.69 -4.25 -1.56
N VAL A 210 -10.83 -5.54 -1.90
CA VAL A 210 -9.89 -6.31 -2.72
C VAL A 210 -10.62 -6.79 -3.97
N ILE A 211 -10.02 -6.58 -5.14
CA ILE A 211 -10.53 -7.06 -6.42
C ILE A 211 -9.55 -8.14 -6.93
N THR A 212 -10.01 -9.38 -6.99
CA THR A 212 -9.25 -10.44 -7.63
C THR A 212 -9.49 -10.45 -9.13
N GLN A 213 -8.43 -10.68 -9.91
CA GLN A 213 -8.48 -10.82 -11.36
C GLN A 213 -7.96 -12.21 -11.76
N LEU A 214 -8.86 -13.09 -12.20
CA LEU A 214 -8.47 -14.43 -12.62
C LEU A 214 -7.79 -14.41 -13.99
N SER A 215 -6.60 -14.99 -14.07
CA SER A 215 -5.96 -15.32 -15.34
C SER A 215 -5.32 -16.71 -15.27
N ARG A 216 -5.65 -17.58 -16.22
CA ARG A 216 -5.10 -18.94 -16.33
C ARG A 216 -4.12 -19.09 -17.51
N ILE A 217 -3.93 -18.03 -18.29
CA ILE A 217 -3.17 -18.07 -19.54
C ILE A 217 -1.80 -17.39 -19.46
N ILE A 218 -1.59 -16.54 -18.46
CA ILE A 218 -0.29 -15.89 -18.25
C ILE A 218 0.46 -16.61 -17.12
N PRO A 219 1.81 -16.70 -17.20
CA PRO A 219 2.60 -17.30 -16.13
C PRO A 219 2.52 -16.48 -14.85
N SER A 220 3.02 -17.06 -13.75
CA SER A 220 3.21 -16.29 -12.51
C SER A 220 4.21 -15.17 -12.71
N GLY A 221 3.92 -14.01 -12.10
CA GLY A 221 4.84 -12.90 -12.04
C GLY A 221 6.09 -13.24 -11.20
N THR A 222 7.14 -12.47 -11.38
CA THR A 222 8.33 -12.52 -10.51
C THR A 222 8.46 -11.19 -9.79
N GLN A 223 8.71 -11.24 -8.48
CA GLN A 223 8.92 -10.05 -7.68
C GLN A 223 10.25 -9.37 -8.04
N GLY A 224 10.27 -8.06 -8.05
CA GLY A 224 11.42 -7.24 -8.38
C GLY A 224 11.05 -5.77 -8.28
N TYR A 225 11.92 -4.84 -8.69
CA TYR A 225 11.54 -3.43 -8.70
C TYR A 225 10.40 -3.17 -9.71
N GLY A 226 9.47 -2.30 -9.35
CA GLY A 226 8.23 -2.05 -10.09
C GLY A 226 7.11 -3.04 -9.76
N SER A 227 7.19 -3.81 -8.65
CA SER A 227 6.11 -4.66 -8.16
C SER A 227 5.76 -4.40 -6.70
N VAL A 228 4.57 -4.81 -6.29
CA VAL A 228 4.15 -4.80 -4.90
C VAL A 228 4.82 -5.95 -4.14
N HIS A 229 5.38 -5.65 -2.96
CA HIS A 229 5.96 -6.63 -2.05
C HIS A 229 4.88 -7.34 -1.22
N HIS A 230 4.00 -6.55 -0.58
CA HIS A 230 2.89 -7.07 0.22
C HIS A 230 1.74 -6.07 0.34
N LEU A 231 0.59 -6.61 0.75
CA LEU A 231 -0.63 -5.86 1.07
C LEU A 231 -0.97 -6.07 2.54
N ALA A 232 -1.03 -4.98 3.31
CA ALA A 232 -1.34 -5.01 4.73
C ALA A 232 -2.79 -4.59 5.00
N PHE A 233 -3.41 -5.26 5.97
CA PHE A 233 -4.76 -5.00 6.43
C PHE A 233 -4.76 -4.56 7.89
N THR A 234 -5.66 -3.64 8.24
CA THR A 234 -5.75 -3.06 9.58
C THR A 234 -6.50 -3.97 10.54
N VAL A 235 -5.91 -4.19 11.70
CA VAL A 235 -6.57 -4.70 12.90
C VAL A 235 -6.49 -3.66 14.02
N ASP A 236 -7.46 -3.66 14.96
CA ASP A 236 -7.65 -2.56 15.88
C ASP A 236 -6.48 -2.38 16.88
N ASP A 237 -5.96 -3.49 17.42
CA ASP A 237 -4.96 -3.49 18.50
C ASP A 237 -4.22 -4.82 18.60
N ASP A 238 -3.32 -4.92 19.58
CA ASP A 238 -2.53 -6.12 19.86
C ASP A 238 -3.40 -7.36 20.17
N ALA A 239 -4.53 -7.17 20.82
CA ALA A 239 -5.43 -8.27 21.15
C ALA A 239 -6.13 -8.80 19.89
N ALA A 240 -6.51 -7.91 18.98
CA ALA A 240 -7.05 -8.27 17.67
C ALA A 240 -5.98 -8.96 16.81
N LEU A 241 -4.75 -8.45 16.79
CA LEU A 241 -3.64 -9.07 16.06
C LEU A 241 -3.37 -10.49 16.57
N LYS A 242 -3.29 -10.66 17.90
CA LYS A 242 -3.13 -11.99 18.51
C LYS A 242 -4.27 -12.96 18.14
N TYR A 243 -5.51 -12.49 18.16
CA TYR A 243 -6.64 -13.32 17.73
C TYR A 243 -6.47 -13.81 16.29
N TRP A 244 -6.00 -12.95 15.38
CA TRP A 244 -5.81 -13.31 13.98
C TRP A 244 -4.65 -14.29 13.80
N ILE A 245 -3.54 -14.12 14.51
CA ILE A 245 -2.44 -15.08 14.55
C ILE A 245 -2.96 -16.46 14.97
N ASP A 246 -3.61 -16.54 16.15
CA ASP A 246 -4.16 -17.78 16.67
C ASP A 246 -5.15 -18.45 15.68
N ARG A 247 -5.99 -17.63 15.01
CA ARG A 247 -6.96 -18.10 14.02
C ARG A 247 -6.29 -18.66 12.74
N LEU A 248 -5.34 -17.95 12.17
CA LEU A 248 -4.64 -18.39 10.94
C LEU A 248 -3.84 -19.67 11.20
N GLN A 249 -3.19 -19.79 12.35
CA GLN A 249 -2.50 -21.00 12.78
C GLN A 249 -3.45 -22.19 12.95
N GLN A 250 -4.62 -21.99 13.55
CA GLN A 250 -5.66 -23.03 13.65
C GLN A 250 -6.17 -23.50 12.29
N LEU A 251 -6.14 -22.64 11.28
CA LEU A 251 -6.48 -22.98 9.89
C LEU A 251 -5.32 -23.62 9.13
N GLY A 252 -4.16 -23.82 9.77
CA GLY A 252 -2.98 -24.43 9.16
C GLY A 252 -2.20 -23.46 8.25
N THR A 253 -2.43 -22.17 8.36
CA THR A 253 -1.67 -21.16 7.62
C THR A 253 -0.27 -21.06 8.22
N HIS A 254 0.75 -21.07 7.36
CA HIS A 254 2.11 -20.79 7.78
C HIS A 254 2.30 -19.27 7.84
N ASP A 255 2.59 -18.74 9.02
CA ASP A 255 2.70 -17.31 9.31
C ASP A 255 4.02 -16.98 10.04
N SER A 256 4.30 -15.68 10.18
CA SER A 256 5.49 -15.18 10.89
C SER A 256 5.33 -15.17 12.42
N GLY A 257 4.11 -15.37 12.93
CA GLY A 257 3.78 -14.93 14.28
C GLY A 257 3.84 -13.40 14.41
N LEU A 258 3.81 -12.92 15.65
CA LEU A 258 3.91 -11.49 15.95
C LEU A 258 5.30 -10.95 15.64
N VAL A 259 5.34 -9.89 14.84
CA VAL A 259 6.56 -9.11 14.52
C VAL A 259 6.36 -7.68 15.00
N ASP A 260 7.25 -7.17 15.85
CA ASP A 260 7.25 -5.76 16.24
C ASP A 260 8.08 -4.95 15.24
N ARG A 261 7.41 -4.05 14.52
CA ARG A 261 8.03 -3.16 13.50
C ARG A 261 8.38 -1.77 14.09
N PHE A 262 8.33 -1.60 15.39
CA PHE A 262 8.57 -0.37 16.12
C PHE A 262 7.44 0.68 15.91
N TYR A 263 7.06 0.98 14.68
CA TYR A 263 5.99 1.92 14.35
C TYR A 263 4.58 1.30 14.40
N PHE A 264 4.49 -0.01 14.27
CA PHE A 264 3.29 -0.85 14.38
C PHE A 264 3.71 -2.31 14.59
N LYS A 265 2.75 -3.15 14.93
CA LYS A 265 2.96 -4.60 15.06
C LYS A 265 2.26 -5.32 13.94
N SER A 266 2.85 -6.43 13.50
CA SER A 266 2.45 -7.15 12.31
C SER A 266 2.45 -8.65 12.47
N GLU A 267 1.72 -9.31 11.57
CA GLU A 267 1.78 -10.71 11.22
C GLU A 267 1.81 -10.85 9.72
N TYR A 268 2.68 -11.70 9.19
CA TYR A 268 2.81 -11.95 7.74
C TYR A 268 2.43 -13.37 7.40
N PHE A 269 1.67 -13.56 6.30
CA PHE A 269 1.34 -14.88 5.80
C PHE A 269 1.20 -14.88 4.27
N ARG A 270 1.38 -16.06 3.65
CA ARG A 270 1.24 -16.23 2.20
C ARG A 270 -0.04 -16.99 1.88
N PRO A 271 -1.09 -16.29 1.41
CA PRO A 271 -2.34 -16.93 1.00
C PRO A 271 -2.15 -17.82 -0.24
N MET A 272 -1.23 -17.44 -1.11
CA MET A 272 -0.85 -18.16 -2.33
C MET A 272 0.64 -17.89 -2.63
N PRO A 273 1.32 -18.79 -3.38
CA PRO A 273 2.68 -18.51 -3.86
C PRO A 273 2.72 -17.16 -4.60
N GLY A 274 3.73 -16.34 -4.31
CA GLY A 274 3.92 -15.00 -4.93
C GLY A 274 3.15 -13.86 -4.26
N ILE A 275 2.14 -14.14 -3.43
CA ILE A 275 1.37 -13.12 -2.71
C ILE A 275 1.73 -13.14 -1.23
N LEU A 276 2.04 -11.99 -0.67
CA LEU A 276 2.26 -11.81 0.77
C LEU A 276 1.20 -10.85 1.32
N PHE A 277 0.49 -11.30 2.34
CA PHE A 277 -0.44 -10.48 3.12
C PHE A 277 0.14 -10.22 4.51
N GLU A 278 -0.27 -9.09 5.07
CA GLU A 278 0.08 -8.65 6.40
C GLU A 278 -1.18 -8.25 7.16
N LEU A 279 -1.23 -8.51 8.47
CA LEU A 279 -2.16 -7.87 9.39
C LEU A 279 -1.37 -6.91 10.25
N ALA A 280 -1.79 -5.65 10.35
CA ALA A 280 -1.05 -4.59 11.04
C ALA A 280 -1.93 -3.81 12.01
N THR A 281 -1.35 -3.43 13.16
CA THR A 281 -1.99 -2.51 14.11
C THR A 281 -1.75 -1.06 13.73
N ASN A 282 -2.61 -0.13 14.20
CA ASN A 282 -2.48 1.29 13.88
C ASN A 282 -1.36 2.02 14.65
N GLY A 283 -0.79 1.43 15.66
CA GLY A 283 0.11 2.15 16.54
C GLY A 283 1.34 1.36 16.97
N PRO A 284 2.31 2.10 17.53
CA PRO A 284 2.27 3.48 18.08
C PRO A 284 2.29 4.62 17.05
N GLY A 285 2.65 4.37 15.78
CA GLY A 285 2.65 5.35 14.70
C GLY A 285 4.03 5.94 14.39
N PHE A 286 4.11 6.72 13.30
CA PHE A 286 5.40 7.15 12.73
C PHE A 286 6.06 8.32 13.46
N LEU A 287 5.31 9.08 14.26
CA LEU A 287 5.84 10.25 14.98
C LEU A 287 6.28 9.92 16.42
N ILE A 288 6.57 8.64 16.70
CA ILE A 288 7.02 8.21 18.03
C ILE A 288 8.46 8.63 18.33
N ASP A 289 9.30 8.79 17.31
CA ASP A 289 10.73 9.05 17.40
C ASP A 289 11.15 10.36 16.71
N GLU A 290 10.25 11.08 16.09
CA GLU A 290 10.50 12.39 15.48
C GLU A 290 9.26 13.28 15.52
N THR A 291 9.43 14.59 15.27
CA THR A 291 8.32 15.54 15.22
C THR A 291 7.72 15.60 13.81
N TYR A 292 6.50 16.13 13.71
CA TYR A 292 5.85 16.36 12.41
C TYR A 292 6.71 17.24 11.48
N GLU A 293 7.40 18.26 12.03
CA GLU A 293 8.23 19.18 11.24
C GLU A 293 9.46 18.51 10.63
N THR A 294 10.00 17.48 11.29
CA THR A 294 11.21 16.75 10.86
C THR A 294 10.89 15.44 10.15
N ALA A 295 9.64 14.97 10.22
CA ALA A 295 9.21 13.71 9.65
C ALA A 295 9.66 13.53 8.20
N GLY A 296 10.37 12.44 7.93
CA GLY A 296 10.88 12.08 6.61
C GLY A 296 12.08 12.88 6.09
N ILE A 297 12.59 13.88 6.81
CA ILE A 297 13.78 14.67 6.40
C ILE A 297 15.06 13.86 6.64
N HIS A 298 15.22 13.33 7.84
CA HIS A 298 16.40 12.59 8.26
C HIS A 298 16.17 11.07 8.19
N LEU A 299 17.26 10.31 8.19
CA LEU A 299 17.19 8.87 8.38
C LEU A 299 16.94 8.59 9.87
N GLU A 300 15.73 8.12 10.18
CA GLU A 300 15.39 7.68 11.53
C GLU A 300 15.56 6.16 11.65
N LEU A 301 16.19 5.73 12.73
CA LEU A 301 16.41 4.31 13.01
C LEU A 301 15.72 3.93 14.32
N PRO A 302 15.02 2.78 14.37
CA PRO A 302 14.58 2.23 15.63
C PRO A 302 15.76 2.13 16.64
N PRO A 303 15.56 2.33 17.93
CA PRO A 303 16.66 2.41 18.93
C PRO A 303 17.61 1.22 18.93
N PHE A 304 17.12 0.03 18.55
CA PHE A 304 17.95 -1.19 18.48
C PHE A 304 18.88 -1.22 17.26
N LEU A 305 18.73 -0.33 16.27
CA LEU A 305 19.61 -0.18 15.10
C LEU A 305 20.59 0.99 15.24
N GLU A 306 20.43 1.90 16.21
CA GLU A 306 21.26 3.09 16.34
C GLU A 306 22.76 2.79 16.45
N SER A 307 23.14 1.70 17.10
CA SER A 307 24.55 1.29 17.18
C SER A 307 25.18 0.91 15.83
N GLN A 308 24.38 0.69 14.82
CA GLN A 308 24.79 0.32 13.45
C GLN A 308 24.69 1.50 12.48
N ARG A 309 24.29 2.70 12.92
CA ARG A 309 23.99 3.87 12.06
C ARG A 309 25.10 4.15 11.03
N ALA A 310 26.35 4.18 11.45
CA ALA A 310 27.47 4.50 10.54
C ALA A 310 27.63 3.46 9.41
N ASP A 311 27.43 2.19 9.70
CA ASP A 311 27.45 1.12 8.70
C ASP A 311 26.25 1.21 7.78
N ILE A 312 25.06 1.42 8.31
CA ILE A 312 23.81 1.58 7.55
C ILE A 312 23.95 2.76 6.58
N GLU A 313 24.32 3.93 7.05
CA GLU A 313 24.46 5.14 6.21
C GLU A 313 25.53 4.98 5.12
N ALA A 314 26.61 4.21 5.40
CA ALA A 314 27.65 3.95 4.41
C ALA A 314 27.18 3.09 3.21
N HIS A 315 26.12 2.31 3.36
CA HIS A 315 25.59 1.43 2.31
C HIS A 315 24.37 2.01 1.61
N LEU A 316 23.68 2.99 2.19
CA LEU A 316 22.52 3.62 1.59
C LEU A 316 22.92 4.69 0.56
N VAL A 317 22.13 4.81 -0.50
CA VAL A 317 22.25 5.94 -1.44
C VAL A 317 21.81 7.22 -0.73
N ASN A 318 22.75 8.13 -0.47
CA ASN A 318 22.42 9.39 0.20
C ASN A 318 21.52 10.26 -0.68
N PHE A 319 20.39 10.72 -0.15
CA PHE A 319 19.53 11.72 -0.78
C PHE A 319 18.87 12.62 0.25
N ASN A 320 18.69 13.88 -0.14
CA ASN A 320 17.95 14.85 0.64
C ASN A 320 16.45 14.75 0.32
N SER A 321 15.63 14.78 1.33
CA SER A 321 14.17 14.78 1.24
C SER A 321 13.59 16.00 1.98
N PRO A 322 13.91 17.25 1.52
CA PRO A 322 13.37 18.44 2.18
C PRO A 322 11.86 18.48 2.03
N LYS A 323 11.18 19.01 3.04
CA LYS A 323 9.80 19.47 2.89
C LYS A 323 9.81 20.69 1.97
N SER A 324 8.92 20.74 1.01
CA SER A 324 8.79 21.83 0.02
C SER A 324 8.36 23.15 0.66
#